data_dff72aa855d5c3dfef3b04dcc4569c98
#
_entry.id   dff72aa855d5c3dfef3b04dcc4569c98
#
_cell.length_a   1.000
_cell.length_b   1.000
_cell.length_c   1.000
_cell.angle_alpha   90.00
_cell.angle_beta   90.00
_cell.angle_gamma   90.00
#
_symmetry.space_group_name_H-M   'P 1'
#
loop_
_entity.id
_entity.type
_entity.pdbx_description
1 polymer ?
#
loop_
_entity_poly.entity_id
_entity_poly.type
_entity_poly.pdbx_seq_one_letter_code
_entity_poly.pdbx_strand_id
1 'polypeptide(L)'
;PISTMRLLLGKLALAYLPFPLVGTVFVLLLSILRHAAPLDFLRSLALVLLVGLGTSSISLGMGAAFPRFDWENPRKQLTMRAGCLAPILYLTYIGVALAIIFGLPALALLVPNLELVLTVVSWLLLIGLTALVAWGALTFGAARLDQVELT
;
A
#
# COMPACT_ATOMS: atom_id res chain seq x y z
N PRO A 1 -17.56 14.80 -18.55
CA PRO A 1 -17.27 13.40 -18.24
C PRO A 1 -16.07 13.35 -17.28
N ILE A 2 -16.28 12.74 -16.10
CA ILE A 2 -15.21 12.54 -15.13
C ILE A 2 -14.39 11.36 -15.64
N SER A 3 -13.09 11.51 -15.79
CA SER A 3 -12.24 10.40 -16.21
C SER A 3 -12.22 9.31 -15.13
N THR A 4 -12.26 8.04 -15.53
CA THR A 4 -12.23 6.84 -14.68
C THR A 4 -11.10 6.92 -13.64
N MET A 5 -9.94 7.46 -14.06
CA MET A 5 -8.79 7.66 -13.17
C MET A 5 -9.08 8.65 -12.02
N ARG A 6 -9.80 9.76 -12.29
CA ARG A 6 -10.17 10.72 -11.23
C ARG A 6 -11.15 10.12 -10.23
N LEU A 7 -12.06 9.28 -10.71
CA LEU A 7 -13.00 8.55 -9.86
C LEU A 7 -12.26 7.56 -8.97
N LEU A 8 -11.30 6.81 -9.51
CA LEU A 8 -10.48 5.87 -8.73
C LEU A 8 -9.60 6.59 -7.69
N LEU A 9 -9.01 7.75 -8.04
CA LEU A 9 -8.25 8.56 -7.09
C LEU A 9 -9.12 9.08 -5.94
N GLY A 10 -10.35 9.52 -6.23
CA GLY A 10 -11.31 9.92 -5.20
C GLY A 10 -11.69 8.76 -4.26
N LYS A 11 -11.94 7.57 -4.83
CA LYS A 11 -12.20 6.34 -4.05
C LYS A 11 -10.97 5.93 -3.23
N LEU A 12 -9.75 6.06 -3.78
CA LEU A 12 -8.52 5.77 -3.06
C LEU A 12 -8.37 6.69 -1.85
N ALA A 13 -8.62 7.98 -2.01
CA ALA A 13 -8.54 8.93 -0.89
C ALA A 13 -9.49 8.55 0.25
N LEU A 14 -10.72 8.14 -0.06
CA LEU A 14 -11.69 7.67 0.93
C LEU A 14 -11.28 6.33 1.55
N ALA A 15 -10.82 5.37 0.76
CA ALA A 15 -10.40 4.06 1.24
C ALA A 15 -9.12 4.14 2.09
N TYR A 16 -8.24 5.08 1.78
CA TYR A 16 -6.99 5.29 2.52
C TYR A 16 -7.18 6.05 3.84
N LEU A 17 -8.20 6.87 3.96
CA LEU A 17 -8.45 7.75 5.12
C LEU A 17 -8.40 7.03 6.49
N PRO A 18 -8.91 5.78 6.66
CA PRO A 18 -8.79 5.05 7.92
C PRO A 18 -7.33 4.74 8.33
N PHE A 19 -6.42 4.55 7.38
CA PHE A 19 -5.03 4.20 7.68
C PHE A 19 -4.27 5.28 8.45
N PRO A 20 -4.28 6.58 8.05
CA PRO A 20 -3.69 7.64 8.84
C PRO A 20 -4.28 7.73 10.25
N LEU A 21 -5.60 7.60 10.38
CA LEU A 21 -6.28 7.72 11.68
C LEU A 21 -5.92 6.55 12.61
N VAL A 22 -6.23 5.33 12.18
CA VAL A 22 -6.01 4.12 13.00
C VAL A 22 -4.51 3.85 13.16
N GLY A 23 -3.73 4.01 12.07
CA GLY A 23 -2.29 3.80 12.07
C GLY A 23 -1.56 4.75 13.02
N THR A 24 -1.91 6.03 13.04
CA THR A 24 -1.32 7.01 13.96
C THR A 24 -1.60 6.65 15.41
N VAL A 25 -2.86 6.32 15.74
CA VAL A 25 -3.23 5.91 17.12
C VAL A 25 -2.45 4.66 17.53
N PHE A 26 -2.37 3.67 16.65
CA PHE A 26 -1.69 2.41 16.96
C PHE A 26 -0.17 2.60 17.14
N VAL A 27 0.48 3.35 16.24
CA VAL A 27 1.91 3.66 16.34
C VAL A 27 2.20 4.49 17.58
N LEU A 28 1.32 5.45 17.92
CA LEU A 28 1.46 6.27 19.12
C LEU A 28 1.40 5.43 20.39
N LEU A 29 0.42 4.53 20.49
CA LEU A 29 0.28 3.63 21.64
C LEU A 29 1.52 2.72 21.78
N LEU A 30 1.99 2.12 20.69
CA LEU A 30 3.18 1.28 20.71
C LEU A 30 4.44 2.07 21.09
N SER A 31 4.56 3.31 20.61
CA SER A 31 5.69 4.19 20.91
C SER A 31 5.75 4.57 22.40
N ILE A 32 4.59 4.85 23.00
CA ILE A 32 4.47 5.13 24.44
C ILE A 32 4.85 3.88 25.24
N LEU A 33 4.31 2.72 24.88
CA LEU A 33 4.60 1.45 25.60
C LEU A 33 6.07 1.04 25.53
N ARG A 34 6.75 1.37 24.44
CA ARG A 34 8.17 1.04 24.21
C ARG A 34 9.13 2.14 24.63
N HIS A 35 8.63 3.27 25.13
CA HIS A 35 9.44 4.48 25.36
C HIS A 35 10.31 4.85 24.16
N ALA A 36 9.72 4.74 22.94
CA ALA A 36 10.44 4.95 21.69
C ALA A 36 10.86 6.41 21.52
N ALA A 37 12.04 6.62 20.91
CA ALA A 37 12.49 7.97 20.56
C ALA A 37 11.52 8.62 19.54
N PRO A 38 11.38 9.95 19.53
CA PRO A 38 10.50 10.66 18.59
C PRO A 38 10.79 10.34 17.12
N LEU A 39 12.05 10.10 16.78
CA LEU A 39 12.47 9.72 15.43
C LEU A 39 11.95 8.32 15.04
N ASP A 40 11.94 7.37 15.97
CA ASP A 40 11.45 6.01 15.73
C ASP A 40 9.91 6.01 15.57
N PHE A 41 9.23 6.88 16.33
CA PHE A 41 7.81 7.13 16.12
C PHE A 41 7.53 7.63 14.69
N LEU A 42 8.25 8.66 14.22
CA LEU A 42 8.08 9.21 12.87
C LEU A 42 8.38 8.19 11.78
N ARG A 43 9.44 7.40 11.94
CA ARG A 43 9.80 6.31 11.00
C ARG A 43 8.71 5.24 10.94
N SER A 44 8.21 4.81 12.10
CA SER A 44 7.14 3.81 12.19
C SER A 44 5.84 4.32 11.56
N LEU A 45 5.50 5.59 11.82
CA LEU A 45 4.33 6.23 11.24
C LEU A 45 4.45 6.32 9.70
N ALA A 46 5.59 6.80 9.20
CA ALA A 46 5.84 6.89 7.76
C ALA A 46 5.75 5.51 7.08
N LEU A 47 6.30 4.46 7.71
CA LEU A 47 6.20 3.09 7.20
C LEU A 47 4.75 2.62 7.11
N VAL A 48 3.95 2.79 8.17
CA VAL A 48 2.54 2.39 8.20
C VAL A 48 1.73 3.14 7.13
N LEU A 49 1.98 4.45 6.97
CA LEU A 49 1.29 5.25 5.96
C LEU A 49 1.66 4.82 4.53
N LEU A 50 2.93 4.58 4.23
CA LEU A 50 3.36 4.12 2.91
C LEU A 50 2.82 2.73 2.58
N VAL A 51 2.94 1.78 3.52
CA VAL A 51 2.41 0.43 3.33
C VAL A 51 0.89 0.45 3.21
N GLY A 52 0.21 1.27 4.01
CA GLY A 52 -1.23 1.49 3.91
C GLY A 52 -1.66 2.02 2.54
N LEU A 53 -0.92 2.98 1.97
CA LEU A 53 -1.19 3.52 0.64
C LEU A 53 -1.05 2.44 -0.44
N GLY A 54 0.03 1.66 -0.42
CA GLY A 54 0.25 0.60 -1.39
C GLY A 54 -0.81 -0.49 -1.32
N THR A 55 -1.15 -0.96 -0.12
CA THR A 55 -2.19 -1.99 0.08
C THR A 55 -3.58 -1.50 -0.32
N SER A 56 -3.95 -0.25 0.01
CA SER A 56 -5.22 0.35 -0.41
C SER A 56 -5.30 0.48 -1.93
N SER A 57 -4.20 0.85 -2.59
CA SER A 57 -4.13 0.96 -4.05
C SER A 57 -4.30 -0.41 -4.73
N ILE A 58 -3.66 -1.47 -4.20
CA ILE A 58 -3.84 -2.84 -4.70
C ILE A 58 -5.30 -3.27 -4.54
N SER A 59 -5.91 -3.04 -3.36
CA SER A 59 -7.32 -3.36 -3.10
C SER A 59 -8.25 -2.72 -4.12
N LEU A 60 -8.07 -1.41 -4.33
CA LEU A 60 -8.92 -0.64 -5.23
C LEU A 60 -8.70 -1.05 -6.68
N GLY A 61 -7.44 -1.22 -7.11
CA GLY A 61 -7.12 -1.65 -8.46
C GLY A 61 -7.67 -3.04 -8.79
N MET A 62 -7.54 -3.99 -7.87
CA MET A 62 -8.10 -5.34 -8.02
C MET A 62 -9.63 -5.34 -8.02
N GLY A 63 -10.25 -4.55 -7.15
CA GLY A 63 -11.71 -4.39 -7.14
C GLY A 63 -12.25 -3.77 -8.42
N ALA A 64 -11.53 -2.81 -9.01
CA ALA A 64 -11.88 -2.19 -10.28
C ALA A 64 -11.64 -3.11 -11.49
N ALA A 65 -10.58 -3.94 -11.44
CA ALA A 65 -10.23 -4.84 -12.54
C ALA A 65 -11.15 -6.06 -12.65
N PHE A 66 -11.79 -6.48 -11.55
CA PHE A 66 -12.65 -7.66 -11.50
C PHE A 66 -14.01 -7.35 -10.86
N PRO A 67 -14.79 -6.41 -11.44
CA PRO A 67 -16.08 -6.07 -10.88
C PRO A 67 -17.05 -7.25 -11.01
N ARG A 68 -17.86 -7.47 -9.99
CA ARG A 68 -19.02 -8.36 -10.06
C ARG A 68 -20.28 -7.52 -10.04
N PHE A 69 -21.11 -7.70 -11.05
CA PHE A 69 -22.39 -7.00 -11.17
C PHE A 69 -23.58 -7.81 -10.61
N ASP A 70 -23.36 -9.03 -10.11
CA ASP A 70 -24.37 -9.87 -9.44
C ASP A 70 -24.64 -9.34 -8.03
N TRP A 71 -25.65 -8.48 -7.93
CA TRP A 71 -26.05 -7.78 -6.71
C TRP A 71 -26.85 -8.63 -5.71
N GLU A 72 -27.15 -9.89 -6.05
CA GLU A 72 -27.95 -10.76 -5.18
C GLU A 72 -27.26 -11.12 -3.85
N ASN A 73 -25.95 -11.01 -3.74
CA ASN A 73 -25.24 -11.35 -2.51
C ASN A 73 -24.04 -10.42 -2.23
N PRO A 74 -24.18 -9.44 -1.29
CA PRO A 74 -23.15 -8.46 -0.95
C PRO A 74 -21.81 -9.08 -0.52
N ARG A 75 -21.80 -10.34 -0.05
CA ARG A 75 -20.59 -11.07 0.37
C ARG A 75 -19.78 -11.62 -0.81
N LYS A 76 -20.35 -11.64 -2.02
CA LYS A 76 -19.70 -12.17 -3.24
C LYS A 76 -19.23 -11.05 -4.18
N GLN A 77 -18.88 -9.90 -3.68
CA GLN A 77 -18.49 -8.72 -4.48
C GLN A 77 -17.20 -8.91 -5.28
N LEU A 78 -16.32 -9.80 -4.86
CA LEU A 78 -15.09 -10.12 -5.58
C LEU A 78 -15.24 -11.45 -6.33
N THR A 79 -14.73 -11.51 -7.56
CA THR A 79 -14.58 -12.78 -8.25
C THR A 79 -13.60 -13.67 -7.48
N MET A 80 -13.75 -15.00 -7.56
CA MET A 80 -12.85 -15.94 -6.88
C MET A 80 -11.38 -15.69 -7.26
N ARG A 81 -11.13 -15.27 -8.52
CA ARG A 81 -9.77 -14.89 -9.00
C ARG A 81 -9.21 -13.69 -8.27
N ALA A 82 -10.00 -12.62 -8.10
CA ALA A 82 -9.57 -11.43 -7.36
C ALA A 82 -9.38 -11.73 -5.87
N GLY A 83 -10.24 -12.59 -5.30
CA GLY A 83 -10.13 -13.01 -3.90
C GLY A 83 -8.85 -13.78 -3.59
N CYS A 84 -8.29 -14.52 -4.54
CA CYS A 84 -7.01 -15.24 -4.37
C CYS A 84 -5.80 -14.37 -4.72
N LEU A 85 -5.89 -13.55 -5.78
CA LEU A 85 -4.76 -12.74 -6.25
C LEU A 85 -4.43 -11.56 -5.32
N ALA A 86 -5.45 -10.90 -4.77
CA ALA A 86 -5.24 -9.75 -3.90
C ALA A 86 -4.39 -10.07 -2.66
N PRO A 87 -4.66 -11.14 -1.88
CA PRO A 87 -3.80 -11.51 -0.75
C PRO A 87 -2.35 -11.81 -1.15
N ILE A 88 -2.14 -12.46 -2.29
CA ILE A 88 -0.78 -12.75 -2.80
C ILE A 88 -0.05 -11.42 -3.09
N LEU A 89 -0.70 -10.49 -3.76
CA LEU A 89 -0.13 -9.18 -4.07
C LEU A 89 0.18 -8.37 -2.80
N TYR A 90 -0.72 -8.41 -1.78
CA TYR A 90 -0.45 -7.76 -0.49
C TYR A 90 0.77 -8.34 0.19
N LEU A 91 0.81 -9.68 0.32
CA LEU A 91 1.91 -10.35 1.00
C LEU A 91 3.23 -10.11 0.28
N THR A 92 3.23 -10.14 -1.05
CA THR A 92 4.42 -9.85 -1.86
C THR A 92 4.87 -8.40 -1.64
N TYR A 93 3.95 -7.44 -1.74
CA TYR A 93 4.27 -6.02 -1.54
C TYR A 93 4.79 -5.76 -0.12
N ILE A 94 4.10 -6.24 0.91
CA ILE A 94 4.51 -6.08 2.31
C ILE A 94 5.86 -6.78 2.55
N GLY A 95 6.05 -7.99 2.04
CA GLY A 95 7.31 -8.72 2.17
C GLY A 95 8.49 -7.98 1.55
N VAL A 96 8.33 -7.43 0.34
CA VAL A 96 9.36 -6.62 -0.33
C VAL A 96 9.61 -5.32 0.42
N ALA A 97 8.56 -4.63 0.88
CA ALA A 97 8.68 -3.40 1.65
C ALA A 97 9.47 -3.63 2.96
N LEU A 98 9.17 -4.71 3.70
CA LEU A 98 9.90 -5.08 4.91
C LEU A 98 11.35 -5.49 4.60
N ALA A 99 11.58 -6.24 3.53
CA ALA A 99 12.92 -6.61 3.10
C ALA A 99 13.78 -5.38 2.77
N ILE A 100 13.22 -4.36 2.13
CA ILE A 100 13.91 -3.11 1.83
C ILE A 100 14.21 -2.33 3.12
N ILE A 101 13.21 -2.10 3.96
CA ILE A 101 13.35 -1.18 5.11
C ILE A 101 14.17 -1.77 6.25
N PHE A 102 14.21 -3.09 6.39
CA PHE A 102 15.00 -3.78 7.42
C PHE A 102 16.23 -4.48 6.85
N GLY A 103 16.14 -5.05 5.66
CA GLY A 103 17.23 -5.82 5.07
C GLY A 103 18.41 -4.95 4.63
N LEU A 104 18.15 -3.81 3.95
CA LEU A 104 19.22 -2.92 3.53
C LEU A 104 20.00 -2.30 4.71
N PRO A 105 19.34 -1.72 5.73
CA PRO A 105 20.07 -1.22 6.90
C PRO A 105 20.79 -2.32 7.67
N ALA A 106 20.30 -3.56 7.68
CA ALA A 106 20.99 -4.67 8.32
C ALA A 106 22.36 -4.97 7.69
N LEU A 107 22.57 -4.64 6.40
CA LEU A 107 23.89 -4.74 5.76
C LEU A 107 24.92 -3.78 6.37
N ALA A 108 24.48 -2.73 7.08
CA ALA A 108 25.40 -1.85 7.82
C ALA A 108 26.15 -2.57 8.94
N LEU A 109 25.66 -3.71 9.41
CA LEU A 109 26.41 -4.57 10.34
C LEU A 109 27.72 -5.09 9.74
N LEU A 110 27.79 -5.22 8.40
CA LEU A 110 28.98 -5.65 7.68
C LEU A 110 29.88 -4.45 7.30
N VAL A 111 29.28 -3.28 7.07
CA VAL A 111 29.98 -2.07 6.62
C VAL A 111 29.44 -0.85 7.39
N PRO A 112 29.89 -0.60 8.63
CA PRO A 112 29.31 0.42 9.53
C PRO A 112 29.30 1.84 8.94
N ASN A 113 30.28 2.19 8.12
CA ASN A 113 30.39 3.53 7.51
C ASN A 113 29.28 3.86 6.50
N LEU A 114 28.47 2.87 6.08
CA LEU A 114 27.39 3.02 5.11
C LEU A 114 25.99 3.03 5.74
N GLU A 115 25.87 2.99 7.06
CA GLU A 115 24.57 2.91 7.75
C GLU A 115 23.60 3.99 7.31
N LEU A 116 24.04 5.25 7.32
CA LEU A 116 23.20 6.38 6.93
C LEU A 116 22.78 6.29 5.47
N VAL A 117 23.72 5.94 4.58
CA VAL A 117 23.46 5.81 3.13
C VAL A 117 22.46 4.70 2.88
N LEU A 118 22.65 3.52 3.49
CA LEU A 118 21.76 2.39 3.36
C LEU A 118 20.36 2.70 3.88
N THR A 119 20.25 3.42 4.98
CA THR A 119 18.98 3.87 5.54
C THR A 119 18.26 4.83 4.60
N VAL A 120 18.95 5.84 4.06
CA VAL A 120 18.35 6.78 3.10
C VAL A 120 17.91 6.07 1.83
N VAL A 121 18.75 5.19 1.29
CA VAL A 121 18.44 4.40 0.09
C VAL A 121 17.21 3.52 0.32
N SER A 122 17.10 2.86 1.49
CA SER A 122 15.94 2.03 1.80
C SER A 122 14.63 2.82 1.80
N TRP A 123 14.62 4.04 2.35
CA TRP A 123 13.44 4.90 2.31
C TRP A 123 13.09 5.37 0.90
N LEU A 124 14.07 5.76 0.10
CA LEU A 124 13.85 6.15 -1.30
C LEU A 124 13.29 4.99 -2.13
N LEU A 125 13.83 3.78 -1.94
CA LEU A 125 13.32 2.57 -2.60
C LEU A 125 11.89 2.22 -2.15
N LEU A 126 11.58 2.36 -0.86
CA LEU A 126 10.23 2.12 -0.35
C LEU A 126 9.22 3.10 -0.94
N ILE A 127 9.56 4.39 -0.99
CA ILE A 127 8.71 5.42 -1.61
C ILE A 127 8.51 5.13 -3.10
N GLY A 128 9.58 4.81 -3.83
CA GLY A 128 9.52 4.45 -5.24
C GLY A 128 8.68 3.21 -5.49
N LEU A 129 8.86 2.16 -4.69
CA LEU A 129 8.06 0.93 -4.76
C LEU A 129 6.56 1.23 -4.51
N THR A 130 6.25 1.99 -3.47
CA THR A 130 4.86 2.36 -3.12
C THR A 130 4.22 3.16 -4.25
N ALA A 131 4.93 4.15 -4.81
CA ALA A 131 4.44 4.95 -5.92
C ALA A 131 4.19 4.10 -7.18
N LEU A 132 5.11 3.17 -7.50
CA LEU A 132 4.99 2.27 -8.63
C LEU A 132 3.82 1.31 -8.46
N VAL A 133 3.65 0.73 -7.28
CA VAL A 133 2.53 -0.17 -6.97
C VAL A 133 1.20 0.58 -7.01
N ALA A 134 1.13 1.78 -6.42
CA ALA A 134 -0.08 2.59 -6.44
C ALA A 134 -0.47 2.99 -7.87
N TRP A 135 0.48 3.49 -8.66
CA TRP A 135 0.26 3.84 -10.05
C TRP A 135 -0.16 2.65 -10.89
N GLY A 136 0.58 1.53 -10.80
CA GLY A 136 0.31 0.30 -11.56
C GLY A 136 -1.06 -0.29 -11.24
N ALA A 137 -1.44 -0.37 -9.95
CA ALA A 137 -2.75 -0.87 -9.54
C ALA A 137 -3.90 0.01 -10.05
N LEU A 138 -3.77 1.33 -9.98
CA LEU A 138 -4.80 2.27 -10.44
C LEU A 138 -4.93 2.27 -11.95
N THR A 139 -3.83 2.27 -12.70
CA THR A 139 -3.85 2.23 -14.17
C THR A 139 -4.42 0.92 -14.68
N PHE A 140 -4.05 -0.21 -14.07
CA PHE A 140 -4.61 -1.51 -14.40
C PHE A 140 -6.12 -1.56 -14.13
N GLY A 141 -6.56 -1.06 -12.97
CA GLY A 141 -7.99 -0.97 -12.62
C GLY A 141 -8.77 -0.07 -13.57
N ALA A 142 -8.23 1.11 -13.92
CA ALA A 142 -8.86 2.04 -14.85
C ALA A 142 -9.03 1.44 -16.25
N ALA A 143 -7.96 0.85 -16.79
CA ALA A 143 -8.00 0.24 -18.13
C ALA A 143 -9.02 -0.90 -18.24
N ARG A 144 -9.25 -1.65 -17.17
CA ARG A 144 -10.26 -2.72 -17.15
C ARG A 144 -11.68 -2.19 -17.04
N LEU A 145 -11.91 -1.14 -16.25
CA LEU A 145 -13.22 -0.50 -16.16
C LEU A 145 -13.65 0.12 -17.49
N ASP A 146 -12.73 0.81 -18.18
CA ASP A 146 -13.02 1.41 -19.49
C ASP A 146 -13.41 0.35 -20.54
N GLN A 147 -12.86 -0.86 -20.47
CA GLN A 147 -13.25 -1.98 -21.34
C GLN A 147 -14.66 -2.50 -21.08
N VAL A 148 -15.14 -2.43 -19.84
CA VAL A 148 -16.47 -2.92 -19.45
C VAL A 148 -17.57 -1.93 -19.81
N GLU A 149 -17.28 -0.62 -19.81
CA GLU A 149 -18.25 0.41 -20.20
C GLU A 149 -18.50 0.45 -21.73
N LEU A 150 -17.61 -0.14 -22.55
CA LEU A 150 -17.70 -0.18 -24.01
C LEU A 150 -18.43 -1.43 -24.54
N THR A 151 -18.79 -2.38 -23.70
CA THR A 151 -19.54 -3.61 -24.05
C THR A 151 -20.94 -3.60 -23.49
#